data_fe026c9ff4bd10c3616bd7ff935b22ea
#
_entry.id   fe026c9ff4bd10c3616bd7ff935b22ea
#
_cell.length_a   1.000
_cell.length_b   1.000
_cell.length_c   1.000
_cell.angle_alpha   90.00
_cell.angle_beta   90.00
_cell.angle_gamma   90.00
#
_symmetry.space_group_name_H-M   'P 1'
#
loop_
_entity.id
_entity.type
_entity.pdbx_description
1 polymer ?
#
loop_
_entity_poly.entity_id
_entity_poly.type
_entity_poly.pdbx_seq_one_letter_code
_entity_poly.pdbx_strand_id
1 'polypeptide(L)'
;MSAVEKSAKTLCQRLEEARRLLQLPELVSFHEIQKAYHRQSRLWHPDRQDTGQRAAATSKMQQINTAYKLLKDYCFRHEISLRPEHIREPVNEETWWKNRFGGSFWNEDGSKDQD
;
A
#
# COMPACT_ATOMS: atom_id res chain seq x y z
N MET A 1 6.69 -32.47 -4.79
CA MET A 1 6.12 -31.39 -5.49
C MET A 1 5.17 -30.56 -4.67
N SER A 2 4.20 -31.21 -4.07
CA SER A 2 3.20 -30.47 -3.32
C SER A 2 3.80 -29.74 -2.12
N ALA A 3 4.84 -30.28 -1.52
CA ALA A 3 5.46 -29.61 -0.37
C ALA A 3 6.05 -28.27 -0.78
N VAL A 4 6.68 -28.22 -1.94
CA VAL A 4 7.26 -26.98 -2.43
C VAL A 4 6.15 -25.99 -2.76
N GLU A 5 5.11 -26.50 -3.38
CA GLU A 5 3.98 -25.64 -3.73
C GLU A 5 3.27 -25.08 -2.51
N LYS A 6 3.20 -25.88 -1.45
CA LYS A 6 2.54 -25.41 -0.24
C LYS A 6 3.31 -24.30 0.44
N SER A 7 4.64 -24.38 0.42
CA SER A 7 5.44 -23.38 1.09
C SER A 7 5.73 -22.18 0.20
N ALA A 8 5.62 -22.33 -1.11
CA ALA A 8 5.94 -21.27 -2.05
C ALA A 8 4.65 -20.62 -2.53
N LYS A 9 4.43 -19.37 -2.15
CA LYS A 9 3.28 -18.64 -2.61
C LYS A 9 3.54 -18.08 -3.99
N THR A 10 2.49 -18.05 -4.81
CA THR A 10 2.60 -17.43 -6.11
C THR A 10 2.74 -15.93 -5.96
N LEU A 11 3.20 -15.29 -7.03
CA LEU A 11 3.27 -13.83 -7.01
C LEU A 11 1.90 -13.21 -6.75
N CYS A 12 0.87 -13.78 -7.37
CA CYS A 12 -0.47 -13.27 -7.17
C CYS A 12 -0.89 -13.34 -5.70
N GLN A 13 -0.59 -14.45 -5.04
CA GLN A 13 -0.92 -14.59 -3.64
C GLN A 13 -0.14 -13.60 -2.77
N ARG A 14 1.12 -13.42 -3.09
CA ARG A 14 1.95 -12.49 -2.33
C ARG A 14 1.48 -11.05 -2.50
N LEU A 15 1.11 -10.68 -3.72
CA LEU A 15 0.59 -9.33 -3.96
C LEU A 15 -0.73 -9.11 -3.27
N GLU A 16 -1.57 -10.13 -3.24
CA GLU A 16 -2.85 -10.01 -2.56
C GLU A 16 -2.65 -9.81 -1.06
N GLU A 17 -1.74 -10.54 -0.47
CA GLU A 17 -1.45 -10.37 0.95
C GLU A 17 -0.90 -8.98 1.23
N ALA A 18 -0.01 -8.49 0.35
CA ALA A 18 0.54 -7.16 0.52
C ALA A 18 -0.55 -6.11 0.42
N ARG A 19 -1.46 -6.28 -0.53
CA ARG A 19 -2.57 -5.36 -0.71
C ARG A 19 -3.42 -5.28 0.55
N ARG A 20 -3.74 -6.44 1.11
CA ARG A 20 -4.58 -6.48 2.30
C ARG A 20 -3.87 -5.89 3.51
N LEU A 21 -2.58 -6.16 3.63
CA LEU A 21 -1.81 -5.64 4.74
C LEU A 21 -1.79 -4.12 4.74
N LEU A 22 -1.65 -3.52 3.56
CA LEU A 22 -1.66 -2.07 3.44
C LEU A 22 -3.06 -1.50 3.27
N GLN A 23 -4.08 -2.36 3.26
CA GLN A 23 -5.47 -1.94 3.15
C GLN A 23 -5.73 -1.14 1.90
N LEU A 24 -5.26 -1.67 0.77
CA LEU A 24 -5.40 -1.02 -0.51
C LEU A 24 -6.60 -1.58 -1.29
N PRO A 25 -7.22 -0.77 -2.13
CA PRO A 25 -8.20 -1.29 -3.07
C PRO A 25 -7.52 -2.12 -4.14
N GLU A 26 -8.31 -2.78 -4.96
CA GLU A 26 -7.74 -3.66 -5.98
C GLU A 26 -7.08 -2.90 -7.11
N LEU A 27 -7.53 -1.70 -7.38
CA LEU A 27 -6.98 -0.88 -8.45
C LEU A 27 -6.29 0.33 -7.81
N VAL A 28 -4.98 0.37 -7.92
CA VAL A 28 -4.20 1.38 -7.21
C VAL A 28 -3.09 1.93 -8.11
N SER A 29 -2.68 3.15 -7.81
CA SER A 29 -1.47 3.72 -8.37
C SER A 29 -0.34 3.58 -7.36
N PHE A 30 0.88 3.83 -7.83
CA PHE A 30 2.02 3.79 -6.92
C PHE A 30 1.90 4.87 -5.84
N HIS A 31 1.36 6.01 -6.21
CA HIS A 31 1.17 7.08 -5.22
C HIS A 31 0.25 6.62 -4.09
N GLU A 32 -0.80 5.90 -4.43
CA GLU A 32 -1.70 5.36 -3.41
C GLU A 32 -0.99 4.35 -2.51
N ILE A 33 -0.12 3.56 -3.10
CA ILE A 33 0.66 2.60 -2.32
C ILE A 33 1.56 3.32 -1.33
N GLN A 34 2.21 4.40 -1.77
CA GLN A 34 3.04 5.18 -0.88
C GLN A 34 2.25 5.78 0.27
N LYS A 35 1.09 6.31 -0.03
CA LYS A 35 0.25 6.89 1.01
C LYS A 35 -0.15 5.85 2.04
N ALA A 36 -0.55 4.68 1.56
CA ALA A 36 -0.96 3.61 2.47
C ALA A 36 0.22 3.15 3.33
N TYR A 37 1.40 3.05 2.73
CA TYR A 37 2.58 2.66 3.47
C TYR A 37 2.87 3.65 4.60
N HIS A 38 2.81 4.93 4.30
CA HIS A 38 3.08 5.94 5.32
C HIS A 38 2.08 5.87 6.45
N ARG A 39 0.81 5.66 6.10
CA ARG A 39 -0.23 5.59 7.13
C ARG A 39 -0.03 4.38 8.02
N GLN A 40 0.23 3.22 7.44
CA GLN A 40 0.45 2.02 8.23
C GLN A 40 1.71 2.13 9.07
N SER A 41 2.75 2.76 8.53
CA SER A 41 3.98 2.95 9.29
C SER A 41 3.76 3.79 10.53
N ARG A 42 2.94 4.83 10.42
CA ARG A 42 2.65 5.66 11.57
C ARG A 42 1.90 4.88 12.65
N LEU A 43 1.00 4.01 12.22
CA LEU A 43 0.21 3.22 13.16
C LEU A 43 1.06 2.20 13.91
N TRP A 44 2.04 1.63 13.24
CA TRP A 44 2.77 0.49 13.80
C TRP A 44 4.20 0.78 14.16
N HIS A 45 4.59 2.04 14.17
CA HIS A 45 5.97 2.37 14.54
C HIS A 45 6.22 1.97 15.98
N PRO A 46 7.33 1.25 16.25
CA PRO A 46 7.58 0.76 17.61
C PRO A 46 7.64 1.86 18.66
N ASP A 47 8.11 3.05 18.27
CA ASP A 47 8.21 4.15 19.21
C ASP A 47 6.86 4.62 19.73
N ARG A 48 5.79 4.26 19.06
CA ARG A 48 4.44 4.66 19.46
C ARG A 48 3.76 3.61 20.31
N GLN A 49 4.43 2.49 20.53
CA GLN A 49 3.82 1.37 21.23
C GLN A 49 4.34 1.28 22.65
N ASP A 50 3.52 0.71 23.50
CA ASP A 50 3.95 0.39 24.85
C ASP A 50 5.09 -0.62 24.79
N THR A 51 5.89 -0.64 25.87
CA THR A 51 7.03 -1.54 25.92
C THR A 51 6.62 -2.99 25.62
N GLY A 52 5.49 -3.41 26.16
CA GLY A 52 5.04 -4.78 25.96
C GLY A 52 4.56 -5.06 24.55
N GLN A 53 4.34 -4.02 23.76
CA GLN A 53 3.83 -4.17 22.39
C GLN A 53 4.88 -3.93 21.33
N ARG A 54 6.09 -3.56 21.73
CA ARG A 54 7.11 -3.19 20.75
C ARG A 54 7.54 -4.35 19.88
N ALA A 55 7.63 -5.54 20.44
CA ALA A 55 8.01 -6.70 19.65
C ALA A 55 6.99 -6.97 18.56
N ALA A 56 5.71 -6.90 18.91
CA ALA A 56 4.66 -7.10 17.92
C ALA A 56 4.67 -6.01 16.88
N ALA A 57 4.89 -4.76 17.31
CA ALA A 57 4.93 -3.65 16.36
C ALA A 57 6.11 -3.78 15.42
N THR A 58 7.25 -4.21 15.91
CA THR A 58 8.42 -4.43 15.07
C THR A 58 8.14 -5.48 14.02
N SER A 59 7.52 -6.59 14.43
CA SER A 59 7.15 -7.64 13.49
C SER A 59 6.19 -7.13 12.44
N LYS A 60 5.21 -6.34 12.86
CA LYS A 60 4.25 -5.77 11.93
C LYS A 60 4.92 -4.83 10.94
N MET A 61 5.85 -4.01 11.44
CA MET A 61 6.57 -3.10 10.56
C MET A 61 7.41 -3.84 9.54
N GLN A 62 7.99 -4.95 9.93
CA GLN A 62 8.75 -5.77 8.97
C GLN A 62 7.84 -6.28 7.86
N GLN A 63 6.63 -6.70 8.23
CA GLN A 63 5.67 -7.16 7.24
C GLN A 63 5.24 -6.00 6.32
N ILE A 64 5.02 -4.83 6.89
CA ILE A 64 4.62 -3.66 6.12
C ILE A 64 5.73 -3.27 5.15
N ASN A 65 6.96 -3.26 5.61
CA ASN A 65 8.10 -2.93 4.75
C ASN A 65 8.24 -3.94 3.61
N THR A 66 8.07 -5.21 3.91
CA THR A 66 8.16 -6.25 2.88
C THR A 66 7.05 -6.10 1.86
N ALA A 67 5.83 -5.82 2.35
CA ALA A 67 4.71 -5.64 1.46
C ALA A 67 4.90 -4.43 0.54
N TYR A 68 5.38 -3.34 1.10
CA TYR A 68 5.62 -2.14 0.32
C TYR A 68 6.68 -2.39 -0.76
N LYS A 69 7.77 -3.06 -0.39
CA LYS A 69 8.82 -3.33 -1.35
C LYS A 69 8.31 -4.21 -2.49
N LEU A 70 7.53 -5.21 -2.16
CA LEU A 70 6.98 -6.10 -3.17
C LEU A 70 6.08 -5.33 -4.14
N LEU A 71 5.19 -4.51 -3.62
CA LEU A 71 4.29 -3.75 -4.47
C LEU A 71 5.03 -2.72 -5.30
N LYS A 72 6.03 -2.08 -4.71
CA LYS A 72 6.85 -1.11 -5.43
C LYS A 72 7.59 -1.78 -6.59
N ASP A 73 8.21 -2.92 -6.32
CA ASP A 73 8.92 -3.63 -7.36
C ASP A 73 7.98 -4.05 -8.47
N TYR A 74 6.81 -4.52 -8.11
CA TYR A 74 5.84 -4.94 -9.09
C TYR A 74 5.43 -3.77 -9.99
N CYS A 75 5.15 -2.62 -9.39
CA CYS A 75 4.77 -1.45 -10.15
C CYS A 75 5.87 -1.01 -11.12
N PHE A 76 7.12 -1.05 -10.65
CA PHE A 76 8.22 -0.53 -11.45
C PHE A 76 8.62 -1.49 -12.56
N ARG A 77 8.33 -2.76 -12.42
CA ARG A 77 8.68 -3.74 -13.45
C ARG A 77 7.58 -3.94 -14.47
N HIS A 78 6.38 -3.46 -14.19
CA HIS A 78 5.26 -3.64 -15.07
C HIS A 78 5.27 -2.57 -16.15
N GLU A 79 5.06 -3.00 -17.38
CA GLU A 79 4.92 -2.08 -18.47
C GLU A 79 3.55 -1.42 -18.40
N ILE A 80 3.53 -0.15 -18.71
CA ILE A 80 2.27 0.58 -18.78
C ILE A 80 2.02 0.92 -20.25
N SER A 81 0.75 1.01 -20.60
CA SER A 81 0.36 1.32 -21.97
C SER A 81 0.15 2.81 -22.10
N LEU A 82 0.86 3.39 -23.06
CA LEU A 82 0.68 4.81 -23.39
C LEU A 82 -0.17 5.00 -24.62
N ARG A 83 -0.88 3.95 -25.03
CA ARG A 83 -1.81 4.09 -26.15
C ARG A 83 -2.95 5.01 -25.74
N PRO A 84 -3.36 5.90 -26.64
CA PRO A 84 -4.41 6.86 -26.28
C PRO A 84 -5.68 6.22 -25.75
N GLU A 85 -6.06 5.06 -26.29
CA GLU A 85 -7.29 4.39 -25.87
C GLU A 85 -7.17 3.81 -24.47
N HIS A 86 -5.95 3.67 -23.94
CA HIS A 86 -5.74 3.12 -22.60
C HIS A 86 -5.48 4.19 -21.57
N ILE A 87 -5.34 5.42 -22.00
CA ILE A 87 -5.07 6.51 -21.07
C ILE A 87 -6.39 7.00 -20.51
N ARG A 88 -6.43 7.10 -19.18
CA ARG A 88 -7.61 7.58 -18.49
C ARG A 88 -7.23 8.80 -17.68
N GLU A 89 -7.96 9.86 -17.91
CA GLU A 89 -7.72 11.08 -17.17
C GLU A 89 -8.75 11.22 -16.07
N PRO A 90 -8.33 11.52 -14.88
CA PRO A 90 -9.30 11.81 -13.82
C PRO A 90 -10.06 13.08 -14.17
N VAL A 91 -11.35 13.06 -13.88
CA VAL A 91 -12.16 14.23 -14.09
C VAL A 91 -11.66 15.39 -13.25
N ASN A 92 -11.31 15.09 -12.03
CA ASN A 92 -10.83 16.08 -11.07
C ASN A 92 -9.99 15.33 -10.07
N GLU A 93 -8.74 15.80 -9.88
CA GLU A 93 -7.81 15.09 -9.04
C GLU A 93 -8.31 14.98 -7.60
N GLU A 94 -8.82 16.09 -7.09
CA GLU A 94 -9.31 16.11 -5.72
C GLU A 94 -10.49 15.16 -5.54
N THR A 95 -11.42 15.20 -6.48
CA THR A 95 -12.58 14.31 -6.43
C THR A 95 -12.12 12.85 -6.55
N TRP A 96 -11.16 12.60 -7.41
CA TRP A 96 -10.65 11.25 -7.61
C TRP A 96 -10.11 10.68 -6.32
N TRP A 97 -9.30 11.48 -5.61
CA TRP A 97 -8.73 11.05 -4.35
C TRP A 97 -9.80 10.79 -3.30
N LYS A 98 -10.77 11.66 -3.22
CA LYS A 98 -11.84 11.51 -2.25
C LYS A 98 -12.66 10.26 -2.51
N ASN A 99 -12.91 9.97 -3.77
CA ASN A 99 -13.70 8.79 -4.12
C ASN A 99 -12.96 7.51 -3.79
N ARG A 100 -11.64 7.51 -3.93
CA ARG A 100 -10.89 6.29 -3.70
C ARG A 100 -10.60 6.03 -2.24
N PHE A 101 -10.34 7.06 -1.48
CA PHE A 101 -9.89 6.89 -0.11
C PHE A 101 -10.83 7.49 0.92
N GLY A 102 -11.84 8.23 0.47
CA GLY A 102 -12.71 8.92 1.38
C GLY A 102 -12.11 10.21 1.89
N GLY A 103 -12.96 11.08 2.41
CA GLY A 103 -12.53 12.38 2.84
C GLY A 103 -11.56 12.35 4.01
N SER A 104 -11.78 11.40 4.90
CA SER A 104 -10.97 11.30 6.10
C SER A 104 -9.51 11.07 5.77
N PHE A 105 -9.25 10.13 4.87
CA PHE A 105 -7.87 9.83 4.47
C PHE A 105 -7.22 11.05 3.84
N TRP A 106 -7.94 11.66 2.92
CA TRP A 106 -7.40 12.79 2.18
C TRP A 106 -7.15 13.99 3.09
N ASN A 107 -8.12 14.29 3.94
CA ASN A 107 -8.00 15.43 4.83
C ASN A 107 -6.83 15.27 5.79
N GLU A 108 -6.68 14.08 6.28
CA GLU A 108 -5.61 13.83 7.24
C GLU A 108 -4.25 14.10 6.62
N ASP A 109 -4.03 13.55 5.42
CA ASP A 109 -2.75 13.74 4.76
C ASP A 109 -2.58 15.18 4.30
N GLY A 110 -3.62 15.76 3.76
CA GLY A 110 -3.54 17.12 3.29
C GLY A 110 -3.26 18.10 4.41
N SER A 111 -3.91 17.91 5.53
CA SER A 111 -3.70 18.80 6.66
C SER A 111 -2.26 18.74 7.15
N LYS A 112 -1.73 17.54 7.23
CA LYS A 112 -0.37 17.40 7.71
C LYS A 112 0.64 17.98 6.75
N ASP A 113 0.40 17.80 5.49
CA ASP A 113 1.31 18.34 4.49
C ASP A 113 1.36 19.85 4.53
N GLN A 114 0.27 20.48 4.88
CA GLN A 114 0.20 21.91 4.93
C GLN A 114 0.81 22.47 6.19
N ASP A 115 0.88 21.69 7.21
CA ASP A 115 1.50 22.11 8.46
C ASP A 115 3.00 22.17 8.34
#